data_f832584cd82132d421c19b062a738f9a
#
_entry.id   f832584cd82132d421c19b062a738f9a
#
_cell.length_a   1.000
_cell.length_b   1.000
_cell.length_c   1.000
_cell.angle_alpha   90.00
_cell.angle_beta   90.00
_cell.angle_gamma   90.00
#
_symmetry.space_group_name_H-M   'P 1'
#
loop_
_entity.id
_entity.type
_entity.pdbx_description
1 polymer ?
#
loop_
_entity_poly.entity_id
_entity_poly.type
_entity_poly.pdbx_seq_one_letter_code
_entity_poly.pdbx_strand_id
1 'polypeptide(L)'
;ENPSGPLGQGHTYAVGAAIAAKFLKARLGDVMNQTIYTYISDGGIQEEISQGAGRIAGTLGLDNLIMFYDANNIQLSTTVGEVTTENVAMKYEAWGWKVITINGNDVTEIRRALTEAKAETSRPTLIIGNTIMGKGAVGADKSSYENKVSTHGQPLSAAGVSIADTIRNLGGNPDDPFQIFPEVAELYAKRAKELEAIVAERYAAKAEWAKANPELAAKMDLWFSGKAPVIDWKAIEQKPNQATRAASA
;
A
#
# COMPACT_ATOMS: atom_id res chain seq x y z
N GLU A 1 5.74 -6.73 3.97
CA GLU A 1 4.87 -5.79 4.66
C GLU A 1 5.73 -4.74 5.37
N ASN A 2 5.42 -3.45 5.18
CA ASN A 2 6.21 -2.36 5.71
C ASN A 2 5.28 -1.24 6.21
N PRO A 3 4.88 -1.23 7.48
CA PRO A 3 4.14 -0.13 8.07
C PRO A 3 5.05 1.09 8.27
N SER A 4 4.50 2.29 8.14
CA SER A 4 5.22 3.53 8.43
C SER A 4 4.50 4.32 9.52
N GLY A 5 5.26 4.89 10.47
CA GLY A 5 4.75 5.83 11.47
C GLY A 5 4.63 7.24 10.89
N PRO A 6 5.68 7.80 10.28
CA PRO A 6 5.61 9.11 9.66
C PRO A 6 4.71 9.11 8.43
N LEU A 7 3.78 10.07 8.34
CA LEU A 7 2.87 10.24 7.21
C LEU A 7 3.65 10.47 5.91
N GLY A 8 3.14 9.90 4.82
CA GLY A 8 3.71 10.03 3.47
C GLY A 8 4.91 9.14 3.16
N GLN A 9 5.67 8.66 4.15
CA GLN A 9 6.84 7.81 3.89
C GLN A 9 6.48 6.47 3.26
N GLY A 10 5.39 5.84 3.68
CA GLY A 10 4.90 4.59 3.07
C GLY A 10 4.69 4.69 1.56
N HIS A 11 4.26 5.84 1.08
CA HIS A 11 4.13 6.17 -0.35
C HIS A 11 5.48 6.10 -1.08
N THR A 12 6.51 6.73 -0.50
CA THR A 12 7.84 6.74 -1.13
C THR A 12 8.44 5.34 -1.17
N TYR A 13 8.24 4.55 -0.11
CA TYR A 13 8.67 3.14 -0.09
C TYR A 13 7.96 2.31 -1.15
N ALA A 14 6.64 2.50 -1.32
CA ALA A 14 5.87 1.79 -2.33
C ALA A 14 6.31 2.14 -3.75
N VAL A 15 6.56 3.43 -4.03
CA VAL A 15 7.09 3.87 -5.33
C VAL A 15 8.49 3.30 -5.57
N GLY A 16 9.38 3.36 -4.58
CA GLY A 16 10.71 2.74 -4.66
C GLY A 16 10.65 1.23 -4.91
N ALA A 17 9.75 0.52 -4.22
CA ALA A 17 9.54 -0.91 -4.41
C ALA A 17 8.98 -1.22 -5.82
N ALA A 18 8.05 -0.40 -6.34
CA ALA A 18 7.51 -0.57 -7.69
C ALA A 18 8.58 -0.36 -8.77
N ILE A 19 9.44 0.66 -8.62
CA ILE A 19 10.60 0.88 -9.51
C ILE A 19 11.54 -0.32 -9.45
N ALA A 20 11.91 -0.78 -8.25
CA ALA A 20 12.79 -1.94 -8.06
C ALA A 20 12.19 -3.21 -8.69
N ALA A 21 10.90 -3.46 -8.52
CA ALA A 21 10.22 -4.60 -9.12
C ALA A 21 10.24 -4.55 -10.66
N LYS A 22 10.00 -3.38 -11.28
CA LYS A 22 10.14 -3.21 -12.73
C LYS A 22 11.59 -3.40 -13.21
N PHE A 23 12.55 -2.88 -12.46
CA PHE A 23 13.97 -3.09 -12.76
C PHE A 23 14.36 -4.58 -12.72
N LEU A 24 13.93 -5.29 -11.69
CA LEU A 24 14.19 -6.73 -11.55
C LEU A 24 13.50 -7.52 -12.66
N LYS A 25 12.23 -7.21 -12.96
CA LYS A 25 11.51 -7.83 -14.08
C LYS A 25 12.21 -7.62 -15.42
N ALA A 26 12.68 -6.41 -15.70
CA ALA A 26 13.39 -6.11 -16.93
C ALA A 26 14.71 -6.89 -17.08
N ARG A 27 15.35 -7.26 -15.96
CA ARG A 27 16.62 -8.00 -15.95
C ARG A 27 16.48 -9.51 -15.82
N LEU A 28 15.49 -9.96 -15.07
CA LEU A 28 15.32 -11.36 -14.69
C LEU A 28 14.08 -12.01 -15.34
N GLY A 29 13.24 -11.22 -16.02
CA GLY A 29 12.01 -11.69 -16.64
C GLY A 29 10.86 -11.86 -15.64
N ASP A 30 9.82 -12.59 -16.08
CA ASP A 30 8.55 -12.71 -15.34
C ASP A 30 8.65 -13.43 -13.99
N VAL A 31 9.75 -14.13 -13.72
CA VAL A 31 10.03 -14.70 -12.39
C VAL A 31 10.05 -13.64 -11.28
N MET A 32 10.27 -12.37 -11.66
CA MET A 32 10.28 -11.20 -10.76
C MET A 32 9.13 -10.24 -11.03
N ASN A 33 8.02 -10.72 -11.59
CA ASN A 33 6.83 -9.90 -11.83
C ASN A 33 6.03 -9.71 -10.53
N GLN A 34 6.08 -8.52 -9.95
CA GLN A 34 5.43 -8.20 -8.68
C GLN A 34 4.54 -6.96 -8.80
N THR A 35 3.37 -7.02 -8.17
CA THR A 35 2.48 -5.88 -7.95
C THR A 35 2.68 -5.36 -6.54
N ILE A 36 2.85 -4.06 -6.39
CA ILE A 36 3.01 -3.37 -5.12
C ILE A 36 1.67 -2.75 -4.73
N TYR A 37 1.22 -3.04 -3.51
CA TYR A 37 0.01 -2.45 -2.93
C TYR A 37 0.39 -1.53 -1.80
N THR A 38 -0.29 -0.39 -1.70
CA THR A 38 -0.11 0.55 -0.61
C THR A 38 -1.43 1.18 -0.19
N TYR A 39 -1.52 1.56 1.07
CA TYR A 39 -2.65 2.31 1.64
C TYR A 39 -2.20 3.70 2.01
N ILE A 40 -3.12 4.65 1.91
CA ILE A 40 -2.91 6.01 2.36
C ILE A 40 -4.19 6.57 2.97
N SER A 41 -4.03 7.41 3.98
CA SER A 41 -5.11 8.12 4.68
C SER A 41 -5.27 9.56 4.20
N ASP A 42 -6.30 10.25 4.69
CA ASP A 42 -6.55 11.66 4.41
C ASP A 42 -5.36 12.58 4.74
N GLY A 43 -4.74 12.42 5.89
CA GLY A 43 -3.53 13.18 6.24
C GLY A 43 -2.33 12.78 5.39
N GLY A 44 -2.15 11.49 5.15
CA GLY A 44 -1.01 10.97 4.39
C GLY A 44 -0.99 11.46 2.93
N ILE A 45 -2.15 11.58 2.27
CA ILE A 45 -2.23 11.99 0.87
C ILE A 45 -1.93 13.48 0.67
N GLN A 46 -2.04 14.29 1.73
CA GLN A 46 -1.73 15.72 1.72
C GLN A 46 -0.25 16.01 1.91
N GLU A 47 0.54 15.06 2.41
CA GLU A 47 1.98 15.24 2.61
C GLU A 47 2.71 15.51 1.29
N GLU A 48 3.56 16.53 1.25
CA GLU A 48 4.33 16.90 0.04
C GLU A 48 5.19 15.76 -0.49
N ILE A 49 5.74 14.93 0.40
CA ILE A 49 6.52 13.76 0.01
C ILE A 49 5.67 12.70 -0.69
N SER A 50 4.41 12.52 -0.26
CA SER A 50 3.43 11.65 -0.94
C SER A 50 3.10 12.16 -2.33
N GLN A 51 2.89 13.46 -2.46
CA GLN A 51 2.57 14.11 -3.73
C GLN A 51 3.76 14.03 -4.71
N GLY A 52 4.98 14.25 -4.21
CA GLY A 52 6.21 14.05 -4.98
C GLY A 52 6.34 12.62 -5.51
N ALA A 53 6.12 11.63 -4.65
CA ALA A 53 6.11 10.22 -5.03
C ALA A 53 5.02 9.89 -6.05
N GLY A 54 3.79 10.43 -5.86
CA GLY A 54 2.69 10.26 -6.80
C GLY A 54 3.00 10.78 -8.21
N ARG A 55 3.60 11.97 -8.31
CA ARG A 55 4.04 12.53 -9.60
C ARG A 55 5.09 11.66 -10.29
N ILE A 56 6.08 11.16 -9.54
CA ILE A 56 7.12 10.27 -10.07
C ILE A 56 6.49 8.98 -10.59
N ALA A 57 5.59 8.36 -9.82
CA ALA A 57 4.92 7.13 -10.22
C ALA A 57 4.13 7.27 -11.52
N GLY A 58 3.38 8.38 -11.67
CA GLY A 58 2.65 8.67 -12.90
C GLY A 58 3.59 8.91 -14.09
N THR A 59 4.63 9.73 -13.90
CA THR A 59 5.65 10.01 -14.95
C THR A 59 6.34 8.75 -15.44
N LEU A 60 6.65 7.81 -14.53
CA LEU A 60 7.31 6.54 -14.87
C LEU A 60 6.32 5.45 -15.35
N GLY A 61 5.02 5.71 -15.35
CA GLY A 61 4.01 4.74 -15.74
C GLY A 61 4.10 3.43 -14.94
N LEU A 62 4.16 3.53 -13.59
CA LEU A 62 4.33 2.36 -12.72
C LEU A 62 3.03 1.53 -12.64
N ASP A 63 2.71 0.80 -13.70
CA ASP A 63 1.53 -0.06 -13.83
C ASP A 63 1.45 -1.19 -12.78
N ASN A 64 2.56 -1.46 -12.12
CA ASN A 64 2.67 -2.43 -11.04
C ASN A 64 2.41 -1.82 -9.65
N LEU A 65 1.96 -0.57 -9.55
CA LEU A 65 1.62 0.11 -8.30
C LEU A 65 0.11 0.34 -8.21
N ILE A 66 -0.52 -0.21 -7.18
CA ILE A 66 -1.93 -0.02 -6.83
C ILE A 66 -1.99 0.62 -5.45
N MET A 67 -2.59 1.79 -5.35
CA MET A 67 -2.77 2.50 -4.11
C MET A 67 -4.25 2.59 -3.74
N PHE A 68 -4.57 2.28 -2.49
CA PHE A 68 -5.90 2.48 -1.91
C PHE A 68 -5.86 3.69 -0.97
N TYR A 69 -6.64 4.70 -1.29
CA TYR A 69 -6.85 5.87 -0.43
C TYR A 69 -8.12 5.66 0.40
N ASP A 70 -7.94 5.53 1.70
CA ASP A 70 -9.04 5.52 2.68
C ASP A 70 -9.52 6.95 2.92
N ALA A 71 -10.51 7.36 2.12
CA ALA A 71 -11.08 8.70 2.11
C ALA A 71 -12.27 8.76 3.08
N ASN A 72 -11.99 8.92 4.37
CA ASN A 72 -13.01 8.98 5.42
C ASN A 72 -13.33 10.41 5.88
N ASN A 73 -12.67 11.42 5.30
CA ASN A 73 -12.86 12.83 5.58
C ASN A 73 -12.49 13.30 6.99
N ILE A 74 -11.81 12.47 7.80
CA ILE A 74 -11.42 12.83 9.17
C ILE A 74 -9.90 12.82 9.31
N GLN A 75 -9.39 13.87 9.92
CA GLN A 75 -7.98 14.02 10.29
C GLN A 75 -7.83 14.10 11.81
N LEU A 76 -6.60 14.27 12.30
CA LEU A 76 -6.30 14.21 13.74
C LEU A 76 -7.17 15.15 14.59
N SER A 77 -7.46 16.35 14.11
CA SER A 77 -8.17 17.37 14.88
C SER A 77 -9.34 18.04 14.12
N THR A 78 -9.59 17.66 12.87
CA THR A 78 -10.59 18.33 12.02
C THR A 78 -11.01 17.48 10.83
N THR A 79 -11.90 18.01 9.98
CA THR A 79 -12.28 17.40 8.71
C THR A 79 -11.34 17.84 7.57
N VAL A 80 -11.26 17.06 6.51
CA VAL A 80 -10.44 17.39 5.32
C VAL A 80 -10.84 18.75 4.74
N GLY A 81 -12.15 19.02 4.61
CA GLY A 81 -12.64 20.26 4.00
C GLY A 81 -12.30 21.55 4.77
N GLU A 82 -11.90 21.45 6.04
CA GLU A 82 -11.42 22.60 6.83
C GLU A 82 -9.93 22.89 6.58
N VAL A 83 -9.19 21.95 5.97
CA VAL A 83 -7.75 22.06 5.72
C VAL A 83 -7.45 22.30 4.24
N THR A 84 -8.14 21.61 3.34
CA THR A 84 -7.85 21.68 1.90
C THR A 84 -9.12 21.60 1.07
N THR A 85 -9.10 22.27 -0.09
CA THR A 85 -10.13 22.20 -1.12
C THR A 85 -9.68 21.39 -2.34
N GLU A 86 -8.58 20.67 -2.24
CA GLU A 86 -8.03 19.91 -3.36
C GLU A 86 -8.94 18.77 -3.82
N ASN A 87 -9.06 18.63 -5.13
CA ASN A 87 -9.67 17.43 -5.72
C ASN A 87 -8.60 16.38 -5.99
N VAL A 88 -8.50 15.39 -5.10
CA VAL A 88 -7.50 14.33 -5.17
C VAL A 88 -7.62 13.52 -6.45
N ALA A 89 -8.83 13.20 -6.90
CA ALA A 89 -9.04 12.45 -8.13
C ALA A 89 -8.43 13.18 -9.33
N MET A 90 -8.83 14.43 -9.55
CA MET A 90 -8.31 15.24 -10.66
C MET A 90 -6.79 15.46 -10.58
N LYS A 91 -6.26 15.60 -9.37
CA LYS A 91 -4.83 15.77 -9.14
C LYS A 91 -4.04 14.54 -9.61
N TYR A 92 -4.47 13.34 -9.21
CA TYR A 92 -3.82 12.09 -9.61
C TYR A 92 -4.02 11.78 -11.10
N GLU A 93 -5.19 12.06 -11.66
CA GLU A 93 -5.44 11.96 -13.11
C GLU A 93 -4.48 12.85 -13.90
N ALA A 94 -4.28 14.10 -13.46
CA ALA A 94 -3.32 15.03 -14.07
C ALA A 94 -1.87 14.54 -14.00
N TRP A 95 -1.53 13.72 -12.99
CA TRP A 95 -0.21 13.07 -12.90
C TRP A 95 -0.10 11.78 -13.73
N GLY A 96 -1.16 11.38 -14.44
CA GLY A 96 -1.16 10.22 -15.31
C GLY A 96 -1.57 8.91 -14.62
N TRP A 97 -2.21 8.96 -13.45
CA TRP A 97 -2.76 7.79 -12.80
C TRP A 97 -4.13 7.42 -13.37
N LYS A 98 -4.46 6.13 -13.31
CA LYS A 98 -5.85 5.68 -13.38
C LYS A 98 -6.50 5.89 -12.02
N VAL A 99 -7.66 6.53 -11.98
CA VAL A 99 -8.40 6.77 -10.74
C VAL A 99 -9.74 6.03 -10.77
N ILE A 100 -10.05 5.31 -9.69
CA ILE A 100 -11.31 4.57 -9.51
C ILE A 100 -11.90 4.97 -8.16
N THR A 101 -13.07 5.61 -8.16
CA THR A 101 -13.77 5.97 -6.93
C THR A 101 -14.85 4.95 -6.61
N ILE A 102 -14.92 4.50 -5.36
CA ILE A 102 -15.83 3.45 -4.88
C ILE A 102 -16.40 3.78 -3.49
N ASN A 103 -17.46 3.07 -3.12
CA ASN A 103 -17.80 2.92 -1.71
C ASN A 103 -16.78 1.97 -1.04
N GLY A 104 -15.88 2.53 -0.24
CA GLY A 104 -14.79 1.79 0.42
C GLY A 104 -15.26 0.87 1.55
N ASN A 105 -16.55 0.89 1.91
CA ASN A 105 -17.15 -0.07 2.83
C ASN A 105 -17.93 -1.21 2.12
N ASP A 106 -17.98 -1.22 0.78
CA ASP A 106 -18.61 -2.28 0.00
C ASP A 106 -17.56 -3.24 -0.57
N VAL A 107 -17.55 -4.48 -0.05
CA VAL A 107 -16.61 -5.53 -0.46
C VAL A 107 -16.73 -5.87 -1.96
N THR A 108 -17.92 -5.76 -2.54
CA THR A 108 -18.15 -6.03 -3.97
C THR A 108 -17.48 -4.96 -4.83
N GLU A 109 -17.64 -3.69 -4.47
CA GLU A 109 -16.98 -2.58 -5.15
C GLU A 109 -15.46 -2.64 -4.99
N ILE A 110 -14.95 -2.98 -3.80
CA ILE A 110 -13.51 -3.16 -3.56
C ILE A 110 -12.95 -4.27 -4.47
N ARG A 111 -13.62 -5.42 -4.54
CA ARG A 111 -13.19 -6.53 -5.41
C ARG A 111 -13.18 -6.14 -6.88
N ARG A 112 -14.22 -5.44 -7.35
CA ARG A 112 -14.31 -4.92 -8.71
C ARG A 112 -13.15 -3.97 -9.01
N ALA A 113 -12.91 -2.98 -8.15
CA ALA A 113 -11.86 -1.99 -8.33
C ALA A 113 -10.46 -2.62 -8.34
N LEU A 114 -10.18 -3.57 -7.45
CA LEU A 114 -8.91 -4.32 -7.44
C LEU A 114 -8.72 -5.16 -8.71
N THR A 115 -9.79 -5.77 -9.22
CA THR A 115 -9.74 -6.53 -10.49
C THR A 115 -9.42 -5.60 -11.66
N GLU A 116 -10.08 -4.44 -11.73
CA GLU A 116 -9.85 -3.43 -12.74
C GLU A 116 -8.44 -2.82 -12.65
N ALA A 117 -7.95 -2.57 -11.42
CA ALA A 117 -6.61 -2.07 -11.20
C ALA A 117 -5.52 -3.06 -11.64
N LYS A 118 -5.72 -4.36 -11.40
CA LYS A 118 -4.80 -5.42 -11.85
C LYS A 118 -4.76 -5.60 -13.37
N ALA A 119 -5.81 -5.21 -14.05
CA ALA A 119 -5.89 -5.26 -15.52
C ALA A 119 -5.26 -4.03 -16.20
N GLU A 120 -4.94 -2.97 -15.45
CA GLU A 120 -4.22 -1.80 -15.95
C GLU A 120 -2.74 -2.15 -16.19
N THR A 121 -2.21 -1.87 -17.36
CA THR A 121 -0.85 -2.26 -17.78
C THR A 121 0.02 -1.10 -18.26
N SER A 122 -0.46 0.14 -18.10
CA SER A 122 0.24 1.31 -18.64
C SER A 122 0.57 2.38 -17.60
N ARG A 123 -0.14 2.40 -16.48
CA ARG A 123 -0.04 3.48 -15.48
C ARG A 123 -0.43 2.98 -14.09
N PRO A 124 0.03 3.66 -13.01
CA PRO A 124 -0.38 3.32 -11.66
C PRO A 124 -1.87 3.57 -11.44
N THR A 125 -2.47 2.83 -10.50
CA THR A 125 -3.89 2.98 -10.16
C THR A 125 -4.07 3.48 -8.75
N LEU A 126 -4.88 4.54 -8.59
CA LEU A 126 -5.43 5.02 -7.32
C LEU A 126 -6.88 4.55 -7.18
N ILE A 127 -7.18 3.81 -6.14
CA ILE A 127 -8.55 3.49 -5.72
C ILE A 127 -8.91 4.43 -4.57
N ILE A 128 -9.88 5.32 -4.79
CA ILE A 128 -10.43 6.21 -3.76
C ILE A 128 -11.62 5.50 -3.14
N GLY A 129 -11.44 4.93 -1.95
CA GLY A 129 -12.48 4.30 -1.17
C GLY A 129 -13.11 5.31 -0.21
N ASN A 130 -14.31 5.78 -0.49
CA ASN A 130 -15.07 6.58 0.46
C ASN A 130 -15.53 5.68 1.60
N THR A 131 -15.01 5.92 2.80
CA THR A 131 -15.28 5.11 3.99
C THR A 131 -15.90 5.94 5.11
N ILE A 132 -16.30 5.27 6.17
CA ILE A 132 -16.91 5.87 7.36
C ILE A 132 -15.92 5.77 8.51
N MET A 133 -15.43 6.90 9.01
CA MET A 133 -14.60 6.94 10.21
C MET A 133 -15.35 6.37 11.40
N GLY A 134 -14.74 5.41 12.11
CA GLY A 134 -15.33 4.76 13.27
C GLY A 134 -16.62 4.01 12.92
N LYS A 135 -16.69 3.36 11.76
CA LYS A 135 -17.87 2.61 11.30
C LYS A 135 -18.38 1.66 12.37
N GLY A 136 -19.67 1.75 12.66
CA GLY A 136 -20.35 0.93 13.68
C GLY A 136 -20.16 1.41 15.10
N ALA A 137 -19.40 2.48 15.36
CA ALA A 137 -19.20 3.01 16.69
C ALA A 137 -20.51 3.58 17.29
N VAL A 138 -20.79 3.23 18.56
CA VAL A 138 -22.01 3.58 19.29
C VAL A 138 -21.64 4.30 20.58
N GLY A 139 -22.24 5.45 20.82
CA GLY A 139 -22.09 6.21 22.06
C GLY A 139 -22.72 5.51 23.26
N ALA A 140 -22.39 5.97 24.46
CA ALA A 140 -22.99 5.47 25.69
C ALA A 140 -24.51 5.67 25.74
N ASP A 141 -25.03 6.66 25.05
CA ASP A 141 -26.45 6.98 24.88
C ASP A 141 -27.13 6.18 23.76
N LYS A 142 -26.43 5.21 23.16
CA LYS A 142 -26.86 4.40 22.00
C LYS A 142 -26.99 5.15 20.68
N SER A 143 -26.56 6.41 20.60
CA SER A 143 -26.50 7.14 19.34
C SER A 143 -25.30 6.68 18.48
N SER A 144 -25.36 6.92 17.16
CA SER A 144 -24.20 6.69 16.28
C SER A 144 -23.05 7.63 16.65
N TYR A 145 -21.86 7.07 16.72
CA TYR A 145 -20.62 7.79 16.94
C TYR A 145 -19.72 7.84 15.70
N GLU A 146 -20.26 7.49 14.56
CA GLU A 146 -19.56 7.51 13.27
C GLU A 146 -19.24 8.96 12.84
N ASN A 147 -18.18 9.11 12.03
CA ASN A 147 -17.76 10.39 11.46
C ASN A 147 -17.48 11.51 12.49
N LYS A 148 -17.12 11.14 13.71
CA LYS A 148 -16.69 12.08 14.74
C LYS A 148 -15.19 12.25 14.71
N VAL A 149 -14.68 13.49 14.68
CA VAL A 149 -13.24 13.79 14.78
C VAL A 149 -12.62 13.14 16.02
N SER A 150 -13.35 13.11 17.14
CA SER A 150 -12.91 12.49 18.39
C SER A 150 -12.69 10.97 18.33
N THR A 151 -13.09 10.28 17.26
CA THR A 151 -12.75 8.87 17.04
C THR A 151 -11.35 8.67 16.46
N HIS A 152 -10.72 9.73 15.94
CA HIS A 152 -9.40 9.64 15.35
C HIS A 152 -8.30 9.83 16.40
N GLY A 153 -7.36 8.89 16.45
CA GLY A 153 -6.18 8.99 17.30
C GLY A 153 -6.42 8.84 18.81
N GLN A 154 -7.64 8.53 19.23
CA GLN A 154 -7.99 8.32 20.63
C GLN A 154 -8.58 6.91 20.83
N PRO A 155 -8.35 6.27 22.01
CA PRO A 155 -9.10 5.08 22.35
C PRO A 155 -10.60 5.38 22.32
N LEU A 156 -11.39 4.53 21.67
CA LEU A 156 -12.84 4.74 21.53
C LEU A 156 -13.56 4.98 22.86
N SER A 157 -13.14 4.29 23.92
CA SER A 157 -13.68 4.49 25.28
C SER A 157 -13.41 5.91 25.82
N ALA A 158 -12.24 6.47 25.56
CA ALA A 158 -11.91 7.86 25.95
C ALA A 158 -12.68 8.89 25.13
N ALA A 159 -13.07 8.55 23.91
CA ALA A 159 -13.90 9.39 23.04
C ALA A 159 -15.39 9.38 23.40
N GLY A 160 -15.83 8.57 24.40
CA GLY A 160 -17.23 8.45 24.81
C GLY A 160 -18.00 7.33 24.11
N VAL A 161 -17.30 6.40 23.44
CA VAL A 161 -17.88 5.25 22.75
C VAL A 161 -18.11 4.09 23.74
N SER A 162 -19.25 3.43 23.65
CA SER A 162 -19.50 2.15 24.31
C SER A 162 -18.89 1.01 23.51
N ILE A 163 -17.79 0.43 23.99
CA ILE A 163 -17.11 -0.67 23.29
C ILE A 163 -18.02 -1.88 23.16
N ALA A 164 -18.71 -2.27 24.25
CA ALA A 164 -19.61 -3.43 24.22
C ALA A 164 -20.77 -3.25 23.22
N ASP A 165 -21.35 -2.05 23.15
CA ASP A 165 -22.44 -1.79 22.21
C ASP A 165 -21.93 -1.69 20.76
N THR A 166 -20.73 -1.16 20.56
CA THR A 166 -20.07 -1.14 19.23
C THR A 166 -19.83 -2.56 18.73
N ILE A 167 -19.31 -3.46 19.59
CA ILE A 167 -19.10 -4.87 19.24
C ILE A 167 -20.42 -5.53 18.87
N ARG A 168 -21.50 -5.33 19.66
CA ARG A 168 -22.84 -5.85 19.33
C ARG A 168 -23.38 -5.28 18.02
N ASN A 169 -23.22 -3.98 17.78
CA ASN A 169 -23.67 -3.33 16.56
C ASN A 169 -22.96 -3.87 15.30
N LEU A 170 -21.71 -4.32 15.47
CA LEU A 170 -20.92 -4.97 14.41
C LEU A 170 -21.20 -6.48 14.31
N GLY A 171 -22.12 -7.03 15.10
CA GLY A 171 -22.50 -8.45 15.09
C GLY A 171 -21.59 -9.35 15.92
N GLY A 172 -20.68 -8.77 16.71
CA GLY A 172 -19.77 -9.53 17.57
C GLY A 172 -20.33 -9.79 18.99
N ASN A 173 -19.57 -10.55 19.77
CA ASN A 173 -19.85 -10.84 21.17
C ASN A 173 -18.89 -10.02 22.06
N PRO A 174 -19.38 -9.08 22.89
CA PRO A 174 -18.53 -8.28 23.77
C PRO A 174 -17.85 -9.09 24.90
N ASP A 175 -18.38 -10.27 25.23
CA ASP A 175 -17.79 -11.17 26.24
C ASP A 175 -16.64 -12.03 25.62
N ASP A 176 -16.60 -12.12 24.28
CA ASP A 176 -15.52 -12.74 23.50
C ASP A 176 -15.22 -11.87 22.26
N PRO A 177 -14.59 -10.70 22.43
CA PRO A 177 -14.39 -9.71 21.36
C PRO A 177 -13.41 -10.17 20.27
N PHE A 178 -12.67 -11.23 20.49
CA PHE A 178 -11.71 -11.81 19.54
C PHE A 178 -12.21 -13.11 18.90
N GLN A 179 -13.49 -13.43 19.06
CA GLN A 179 -14.11 -14.60 18.46
C GLN A 179 -13.94 -14.59 16.93
N ILE A 180 -13.40 -15.67 16.39
CA ILE A 180 -13.35 -15.90 14.95
C ILE A 180 -14.63 -16.65 14.56
N PHE A 181 -15.43 -16.04 13.69
CA PHE A 181 -16.66 -16.67 13.20
C PHE A 181 -16.32 -17.91 12.35
N PRO A 182 -17.05 -19.04 12.47
CA PRO A 182 -16.78 -20.28 11.75
C PRO A 182 -16.66 -20.10 10.22
N GLU A 183 -17.54 -19.30 9.62
CA GLU A 183 -17.54 -19.00 8.19
C GLU A 183 -16.28 -18.22 7.75
N VAL A 184 -15.74 -17.38 8.63
CA VAL A 184 -14.48 -16.66 8.38
C VAL A 184 -13.30 -17.64 8.47
N ALA A 185 -13.28 -18.52 9.46
CA ALA A 185 -12.24 -19.55 9.58
C ALA A 185 -12.22 -20.49 8.36
N GLU A 186 -13.40 -20.91 7.87
CA GLU A 186 -13.50 -21.73 6.65
C GLU A 186 -13.01 -20.98 5.41
N LEU A 187 -13.41 -19.71 5.23
CA LEU A 187 -12.96 -18.87 4.13
C LEU A 187 -11.43 -18.75 4.09
N TYR A 188 -10.81 -18.47 5.25
CA TYR A 188 -9.36 -18.34 5.33
C TYR A 188 -8.64 -19.68 5.14
N ALA A 189 -9.17 -20.78 5.66
CA ALA A 189 -8.61 -22.11 5.44
C ALA A 189 -8.62 -22.51 3.95
N LYS A 190 -9.72 -22.22 3.24
CA LYS A 190 -9.80 -22.41 1.79
C LYS A 190 -8.76 -21.56 1.06
N ARG A 191 -8.67 -20.27 1.42
CA ARG A 191 -7.72 -19.36 0.79
C ARG A 191 -6.27 -19.74 1.05
N ALA A 192 -5.95 -20.24 2.24
CA ALA A 192 -4.60 -20.73 2.56
C ALA A 192 -4.15 -21.83 1.61
N LYS A 193 -5.01 -22.83 1.36
CA LYS A 193 -4.72 -23.92 0.40
C LYS A 193 -4.50 -23.42 -1.03
N GLU A 194 -5.30 -22.44 -1.47
CA GLU A 194 -5.12 -21.81 -2.78
C GLU A 194 -3.76 -21.09 -2.88
N LEU A 195 -3.37 -20.39 -1.80
CA LEU A 195 -2.08 -19.69 -1.75
C LEU A 195 -0.89 -20.65 -1.68
N GLU A 196 -1.00 -21.76 -0.95
CA GLU A 196 0.02 -22.82 -0.93
C GLU A 196 0.28 -23.37 -2.33
N ALA A 197 -0.78 -23.64 -3.10
CA ALA A 197 -0.66 -24.10 -4.49
C ALA A 197 0.03 -23.05 -5.39
N ILE A 198 -0.36 -21.79 -5.30
CA ILE A 198 0.26 -20.68 -6.05
C ILE A 198 1.75 -20.53 -5.68
N VAL A 199 2.09 -20.64 -4.40
CA VAL A 199 3.48 -20.55 -3.93
C VAL A 199 4.31 -21.71 -4.47
N ALA A 200 3.78 -22.95 -4.42
CA ALA A 200 4.46 -24.12 -4.96
C ALA A 200 4.73 -23.98 -6.46
N GLU A 201 3.74 -23.52 -7.23
CA GLU A 201 3.88 -23.24 -8.67
C GLU A 201 4.96 -22.20 -8.95
N ARG A 202 4.98 -21.09 -8.19
CA ARG A 202 6.01 -20.05 -8.34
C ARG A 202 7.41 -20.54 -8.01
N TYR A 203 7.58 -21.36 -6.98
CA TYR A 203 8.87 -21.97 -6.67
C TYR A 203 9.33 -22.94 -7.76
N ALA A 204 8.44 -23.74 -8.31
CA ALA A 204 8.75 -24.62 -9.42
C ALA A 204 9.16 -23.83 -10.67
N ALA A 205 8.41 -22.79 -11.04
CA ALA A 205 8.74 -21.91 -12.16
C ALA A 205 10.11 -21.20 -11.96
N LYS A 206 10.40 -20.73 -10.73
CA LYS A 206 11.71 -20.14 -10.40
C LYS A 206 12.84 -21.16 -10.54
N ALA A 207 12.64 -22.41 -10.12
CA ALA A 207 13.64 -23.46 -10.24
C ALA A 207 13.94 -23.80 -11.71
N GLU A 208 12.93 -23.92 -12.55
CA GLU A 208 13.12 -24.14 -13.99
C GLU A 208 13.78 -22.94 -14.68
N TRP A 209 13.38 -21.72 -14.33
CA TRP A 209 14.04 -20.51 -14.82
C TRP A 209 15.52 -20.48 -14.43
N ALA A 210 15.88 -20.85 -13.20
CA ALA A 210 17.27 -20.87 -12.74
C ALA A 210 18.13 -21.88 -13.52
N LYS A 211 17.57 -23.05 -13.85
CA LYS A 211 18.25 -24.05 -14.70
C LYS A 211 18.51 -23.52 -16.12
N ALA A 212 17.54 -22.81 -16.68
CA ALA A 212 17.64 -22.22 -18.01
C ALA A 212 18.56 -20.96 -18.05
N ASN A 213 18.76 -20.29 -16.92
CA ASN A 213 19.49 -19.01 -16.82
C ASN A 213 20.52 -19.04 -15.66
N PRO A 214 21.53 -19.92 -15.66
CA PRO A 214 22.41 -20.13 -14.49
C PRO A 214 23.20 -18.87 -14.08
N GLU A 215 23.65 -18.06 -15.04
CA GLU A 215 24.38 -16.82 -14.73
C GLU A 215 23.46 -15.75 -14.09
N LEU A 216 22.23 -15.62 -14.59
CA LEU A 216 21.27 -14.68 -14.02
C LEU A 216 20.79 -15.15 -12.64
N ALA A 217 20.63 -16.45 -12.45
CA ALA A 217 20.29 -17.03 -11.15
C ALA A 217 21.40 -16.75 -10.11
N ALA A 218 22.66 -16.91 -10.47
CA ALA A 218 23.79 -16.59 -9.59
C ALA A 218 23.83 -15.09 -9.23
N LYS A 219 23.54 -14.20 -10.19
CA LYS A 219 23.43 -12.75 -9.93
C LYS A 219 22.25 -12.44 -9.01
N MET A 220 21.10 -13.06 -9.22
CA MET A 220 19.92 -12.90 -8.37
C MET A 220 20.24 -13.33 -6.93
N ASP A 221 20.86 -14.50 -6.75
CA ASP A 221 21.23 -15.00 -5.43
C ASP A 221 22.24 -14.07 -4.73
N LEU A 222 23.18 -13.50 -5.47
CA LEU A 222 24.10 -12.50 -4.93
C LEU A 222 23.36 -11.24 -4.47
N TRP A 223 22.44 -10.70 -5.27
CA TRP A 223 21.68 -9.50 -4.93
C TRP A 223 20.78 -9.69 -3.71
N PHE A 224 20.20 -10.87 -3.56
CA PHE A 224 19.34 -11.19 -2.41
C PHE A 224 20.09 -11.78 -1.21
N SER A 225 21.41 -12.00 -1.31
CA SER A 225 22.22 -12.56 -0.22
C SER A 225 22.45 -11.60 0.96
N GLY A 226 22.16 -10.32 0.79
CA GLY A 226 22.49 -9.26 1.77
C GLY A 226 23.98 -8.92 1.85
N LYS A 227 24.82 -9.55 1.02
CA LYS A 227 26.26 -9.26 0.99
C LYS A 227 26.52 -7.96 0.22
N ALA A 228 27.22 -7.03 0.84
CA ALA A 228 27.69 -5.84 0.15
C ALA A 228 28.72 -6.21 -0.93
N PRO A 229 28.75 -5.52 -2.09
CA PRO A 229 29.82 -5.69 -3.05
C PRO A 229 31.16 -5.28 -2.43
N VAL A 230 32.22 -5.98 -2.78
CA VAL A 230 33.57 -5.59 -2.42
C VAL A 230 33.97 -4.40 -3.31
N ILE A 231 34.15 -3.24 -2.72
CA ILE A 231 34.56 -2.03 -3.43
C ILE A 231 36.02 -1.74 -3.09
N ASP A 232 36.88 -1.71 -4.09
CA ASP A 232 38.24 -1.21 -3.90
C ASP A 232 38.24 0.31 -3.93
N TRP A 233 38.07 0.92 -2.75
CA TRP A 233 38.05 2.36 -2.58
C TRP A 233 39.35 3.05 -3.01
N LYS A 234 40.47 2.31 -3.04
CA LYS A 234 41.79 2.83 -3.47
C LYS A 234 41.95 2.92 -4.97
N ALA A 235 41.15 2.14 -5.71
CA ALA A 235 41.12 2.18 -7.18
C ALA A 235 40.24 3.33 -7.74
N ILE A 236 39.50 4.05 -6.87
CA ILE A 236 38.69 5.19 -7.28
C ILE A 236 39.59 6.42 -7.41
N GLU A 237 39.93 6.80 -8.63
CA GLU A 237 40.67 8.01 -8.92
C GLU A 237 39.73 9.20 -9.12
N GLN A 238 39.92 10.25 -8.33
CA GLN A 238 39.20 11.51 -8.50
C GLN A 238 40.16 12.62 -8.94
N LYS A 239 39.76 13.40 -9.92
CA LYS A 239 40.52 14.59 -10.34
C LYS A 239 40.47 15.63 -9.22
N PRO A 240 41.62 16.19 -8.81
CA PRO A 240 41.65 17.26 -7.82
C PRO A 240 40.98 18.54 -8.34
N ASN A 241 40.52 19.37 -7.42
CA ASN A 241 39.96 20.70 -7.72
C ASN A 241 38.75 20.75 -8.65
N GLN A 242 37.90 19.73 -8.66
CA GLN A 242 36.63 19.74 -9.39
C GLN A 242 35.45 20.03 -8.46
N ALA A 243 34.35 20.56 -9.05
CA ALA A 243 33.11 20.75 -8.31
C ALA A 243 32.55 19.41 -7.81
N THR A 244 31.94 19.38 -6.63
CA THR A 244 31.40 18.16 -6.01
C THR A 244 30.44 17.40 -6.92
N ARG A 245 29.58 18.09 -7.69
CA ARG A 245 28.69 17.46 -8.66
C ARG A 245 29.43 16.74 -9.82
N ALA A 246 30.64 17.19 -10.17
CA ALA A 246 31.48 16.54 -11.18
C ALA A 246 32.30 15.38 -10.57
N ALA A 247 32.55 15.43 -9.25
CA ALA A 247 33.21 14.34 -8.52
C ALA A 247 32.24 13.17 -8.23
N SER A 248 30.92 13.41 -8.25
CA SER A 248 29.88 12.39 -8.02
C SER A 248 29.30 11.76 -9.29
N ALA A 249 29.70 12.25 -10.44
CA ALA A 249 29.30 11.71 -11.74
C ALA A 249 30.27 10.61 -12.23
#